data_d61595f0448c91dee00541f1872dc2b9
#
_entry.id   d61595f0448c91dee00541f1872dc2b9
#
_cell.length_a   1.000
_cell.length_b   1.000
_cell.length_c   1.000
_cell.angle_alpha   90.00
_cell.angle_beta   90.00
_cell.angle_gamma   90.00
#
_symmetry.space_group_name_H-M   'P 1'
#
loop_
_entity.id
_entity.type
_entity.pdbx_description
1 polymer ?
#
loop_
_entity_poly.entity_id
_entity_poly.type
_entity_poly.pdbx_seq_one_letter_code
_entity_poly.pdbx_strand_id
1 'polypeptide(L)' 'MESGNKAWDHLTYREKNHRLYLEQKETLDRFLETGAITKAQHDKSLHDLKEKMNEE' A
#
# COMPACT_ATOMS: atom_id res chain seq x y z
N MET A 1 10.94 12.17 -24.10
CA MET A 1 10.57 12.33 -22.90
C MET A 1 10.69 11.19 -21.99
N GLU A 2 10.48 10.10 -22.47
CA GLU A 2 10.57 9.03 -21.64
C GLU A 2 11.92 8.68 -21.28
N SER A 3 12.88 8.97 -22.09
CA SER A 3 14.20 8.50 -21.83
C SER A 3 14.72 9.09 -20.55
N GLY A 4 14.65 10.35 -20.41
CA GLY A 4 15.17 10.92 -19.19
C GLY A 4 14.40 10.48 -18.01
N ASN A 5 13.33 9.82 -18.23
CA ASN A 5 12.49 9.46 -17.16
C ASN A 5 12.75 8.15 -16.56
N LYS A 6 13.80 7.49 -16.96
CA LYS A 6 14.06 6.22 -16.36
C LYS A 6 14.27 6.34 -14.88
N ALA A 7 15.16 7.16 -14.45
CA ALA A 7 15.37 7.34 -13.03
C ALA A 7 14.16 7.96 -12.39
N TRP A 8 13.54 8.83 -13.10
CA TRP A 8 12.33 9.47 -12.71
C TRP A 8 11.24 8.43 -12.48
N ASP A 9 11.03 7.58 -13.45
CA ASP A 9 10.04 6.54 -13.33
C ASP A 9 10.29 5.67 -12.15
N HIS A 10 11.54 5.41 -11.87
CA HIS A 10 11.90 4.59 -10.74
C HIS A 10 11.40 5.20 -9.44
N LEU A 11 11.69 6.49 -9.27
CA LEU A 11 11.24 7.20 -8.09
C LEU A 11 9.73 7.27 -8.03
N THR A 12 9.13 7.58 -9.15
CA THR A 12 7.69 7.69 -9.21
C THR A 12 7.02 6.38 -8.86
N TYR A 13 7.63 5.30 -9.30
CA TYR A 13 7.08 3.99 -9.03
C TYR A 13 7.06 3.71 -7.53
N ARG A 14 8.13 4.05 -6.86
CA ARG A 14 8.19 3.84 -5.42
C ARG A 14 7.18 4.70 -4.70
N GLU A 15 7.05 5.93 -5.11
CA GLU A 15 6.10 6.83 -4.50
C GLU A 15 4.68 6.36 -4.72
N LYS A 16 4.40 5.85 -5.91
CA LYS A 16 3.10 5.33 -6.21
C LYS A 16 2.78 4.13 -5.34
N ASN A 17 3.74 3.24 -5.20
CA ASN A 17 3.53 2.06 -4.37
C ASN A 17 3.30 2.45 -2.92
N HIS A 18 4.04 3.42 -2.45
CA HIS A 18 3.88 3.88 -1.08
C HIS A 18 2.50 4.48 -0.88
N ARG A 19 2.04 5.25 -1.84
CA ARG A 19 0.73 5.85 -1.78
C ARG A 19 -0.35 4.79 -1.79
N LEU A 20 -0.21 3.82 -2.68
CA LEU A 20 -1.16 2.73 -2.74
C LEU A 20 -1.22 1.98 -1.41
N TYR A 21 -0.06 1.77 -0.82
CA TYR A 21 -0.01 1.09 0.46
C TYR A 21 -0.79 1.89 1.50
N LEU A 22 -0.57 3.19 1.56
CA LEU A 22 -1.26 4.03 2.52
C LEU A 22 -2.76 4.05 2.29
N GLU A 23 -3.16 4.11 1.04
CA GLU A 23 -4.58 4.11 0.71
C GLU A 23 -5.24 2.81 1.11
N GLN A 24 -4.60 1.70 0.83
CA GLN A 24 -5.17 0.42 1.17
C GLN A 24 -5.16 0.20 2.68
N LYS A 25 -4.14 0.69 3.34
CA LYS A 25 -4.11 0.61 4.78
C LYS A 25 -5.28 1.37 5.39
N GLU A 26 -5.55 2.54 4.84
CA GLU A 26 -6.66 3.34 5.31
C GLU A 26 -7.99 2.62 5.07
N THR A 27 -8.11 1.99 3.93
CA THR A 27 -9.31 1.24 3.62
C THR A 27 -9.49 0.08 4.59
N LEU A 28 -8.41 -0.61 4.90
CA LEU A 28 -8.46 -1.70 5.86
C LEU A 28 -8.87 -1.20 7.24
N ASP A 29 -8.33 -0.05 7.64
CA ASP A 29 -8.68 0.54 8.91
C ASP A 29 -10.17 0.88 8.96
N ARG A 30 -10.68 1.37 7.85
CA ARG A 30 -12.09 1.72 7.78
C ARG A 30 -12.96 0.47 7.87
N PHE A 31 -12.56 -0.58 7.19
CA PHE A 31 -13.30 -1.83 7.26
C PHE A 31 -13.31 -2.38 8.68
N LEU A 32 -12.20 -2.23 9.37
CA LEU A 32 -12.14 -2.69 10.74
C LEU A 32 -13.09 -1.87 11.62
N GLU A 33 -13.12 -0.58 11.40
CA GLU A 33 -13.97 0.30 12.15
C GLU A 33 -15.43 -0.03 11.96
N THR A 34 -15.81 -0.32 10.73
CA THR A 34 -17.21 -0.61 10.44
C THR A 34 -17.59 -2.04 10.74
N GLY A 35 -16.62 -2.86 11.10
CA GLY A 35 -16.91 -4.25 11.40
C GLY A 35 -16.97 -5.14 10.19
N ALA A 36 -16.55 -4.64 9.03
CA ALA A 36 -16.56 -5.44 7.82
C ALA A 36 -15.51 -6.56 7.89
N ILE A 37 -14.45 -6.34 8.63
CA ILE A 37 -13.44 -7.36 8.84
C ILE A 37 -13.06 -7.37 10.30
N THR A 38 -12.47 -8.47 10.75
CA THR A 38 -12.04 -8.57 12.13
C THR A 38 -10.64 -8.03 12.25
N LYS A 39 -10.21 -7.82 13.48
CA LYS A 39 -8.87 -7.32 13.73
C LYS A 39 -7.83 -8.30 13.21
N ALA A 40 -8.07 -9.58 13.37
CA ALA A 40 -7.15 -10.58 12.86
C ALA A 40 -7.03 -10.50 11.35
N GLN A 41 -8.14 -10.31 10.67
CA GLN A 41 -8.13 -10.18 9.22
C GLN A 41 -7.43 -8.90 8.81
N HIS A 42 -7.69 -7.83 9.55
CA HIS A 42 -7.05 -6.55 9.27
C HIS A 42 -5.54 -6.69 9.39
N ASP A 43 -5.07 -7.26 10.48
CA ASP A 43 -3.65 -7.39 10.71
C ASP A 43 -2.97 -8.26 9.66
N LYS A 44 -3.63 -9.35 9.31
CA LYS A 44 -3.08 -10.23 8.31
C LYS A 44 -3.02 -9.56 6.95
N SER A 45 -4.08 -8.89 6.58
CA SER A 45 -4.13 -8.19 5.30
C SER A 45 -3.07 -7.10 5.24
N LEU A 46 -2.89 -6.39 6.35
CA LEU A 46 -1.90 -5.34 6.41
C LEU A 46 -0.50 -5.91 6.26
N HIS A 47 -0.26 -7.03 6.92
CA HIS A 47 1.04 -7.68 6.82
C HIS A 47 1.32 -8.12 5.38
N ASP A 48 0.34 -8.73 4.74
CA ASP A 48 0.48 -9.15 3.35
C ASP A 48 0.73 -7.96 2.45
N LEU A 49 0.03 -6.88 2.72
CA LEU A 49 0.18 -5.68 1.92
C LEU A 49 1.58 -5.10 2.06
N LYS A 50 2.11 -5.09 3.27
CA LYS A 50 3.45 -4.60 3.51
C LYS A 50 4.47 -5.42 2.72
N GLU A 51 4.34 -6.72 2.75
CA GLU A 51 5.25 -7.58 2.03
C GLU A 51 5.14 -7.37 0.54
N LYS A 52 3.91 -7.24 0.05
CA LYS A 52 3.69 -7.08 -1.36
C LYS A 52 4.27 -5.79 -1.86
N MET A 53 4.18 -4.74 -1.08
CA MET A 53 4.65 -3.43 -1.48
C MET A 53 6.06 -3.14 -1.00
N ASN A 54 6.65 -4.06 -0.28
CA ASN A 54 8.01 -3.86 0.23
C ASN A 54 8.07 -2.68 1.17
N GLU A 55 7.05 -2.48 1.95
CA GLU A 55 6.99 -1.35 2.86
C GLU A 55 7.39 -1.80 4.24
N GLU A 56 8.59 -2.13 4.41
CA GLU A 56 9.04 -2.54 5.73
C GLU A 56 9.45 -1.35 6.58
#